data_fc95124ace7424c5a5324f3edc9f9c21
#
_entry.id   fc95124ace7424c5a5324f3edc9f9c21
#
_cell.length_a   1.000
_cell.length_b   1.000
_cell.length_c   1.000
_cell.angle_alpha   90.00
_cell.angle_beta   90.00
_cell.angle_gamma   90.00
#
_symmetry.space_group_name_H-M   'P 1'
#
loop_
_entity.id
_entity.type
_entity.pdbx_description
1 polymer ?
#
loop_
_entity_poly.entity_id
_entity_poly.type
_entity_poly.pdbx_seq_one_letter_code
_entity_poly.pdbx_strand_id
1 'polypeptide(L)'
;MAAVAAVLFVLTLAECNGNVGVVGFCFGGGVVNRMAAERPELKAAVVYYGLQIPADKVPAIRAPLLLHYAELDQRVNAGIAAYESALKANGKRYTMYMYPGVNHAFNNDTGGARYNKDASDLAWERTMAFFREHLGTPPRAA
;
A
#
# COMPACT_ATOMS: atom_id res chain seq x y z
N MET A 1 -16.79 0.88 -1.97
CA MET A 1 -17.67 1.84 -1.24
C MET A 1 -17.38 1.84 0.25
N ALA A 2 -17.47 0.70 0.97
CA ALA A 2 -17.24 0.65 2.43
C ALA A 2 -15.84 1.13 2.88
N ALA A 3 -14.76 0.73 2.19
CA ALA A 3 -13.39 1.15 2.54
C ALA A 3 -13.18 2.67 2.41
N VAL A 4 -13.86 3.31 1.46
CA VAL A 4 -13.82 4.75 1.27
C VAL A 4 -14.54 5.49 2.40
N ALA A 5 -15.69 4.97 2.84
CA ALA A 5 -16.43 5.52 3.97
C ALA A 5 -15.64 5.43 5.29
N ALA A 6 -14.85 4.34 5.47
CA ALA A 6 -14.04 4.16 6.67
C ALA A 6 -12.97 5.26 6.84
N VAL A 7 -12.35 5.74 5.76
CA VAL A 7 -11.37 6.86 5.85
C VAL A 7 -12.02 8.11 6.40
N LEU A 8 -13.19 8.48 5.88
CA LEU A 8 -13.91 9.67 6.34
C LEU A 8 -14.34 9.52 7.79
N PHE A 9 -14.81 8.33 8.18
CA PHE A 9 -15.18 8.05 9.56
C PHE A 9 -13.97 8.22 10.51
N VAL A 10 -12.82 7.63 10.18
CA VAL A 10 -11.61 7.75 11.02
C VAL A 10 -11.19 9.21 11.20
N LEU A 11 -11.30 10.02 10.16
CA LEU A 11 -10.99 11.47 10.23
C LEU A 11 -11.91 12.27 11.16
N THR A 12 -13.10 11.73 11.51
CA THR A 12 -14.02 12.38 12.46
C THR A 12 -13.77 12.02 13.91
N LEU A 13 -12.90 11.02 14.18
CA LEU A 13 -12.61 10.59 15.55
C LEU A 13 -11.74 11.63 16.27
N ALA A 14 -12.08 11.91 17.52
CA ALA A 14 -11.34 12.88 18.33
C ALA A 14 -9.87 12.46 18.58
N GLU A 15 -9.61 11.16 18.58
CA GLU A 15 -8.28 10.56 18.74
C GLU A 15 -7.43 10.60 17.46
N CYS A 16 -8.05 10.92 16.31
CA CYS A 16 -7.35 11.02 15.05
C CYS A 16 -6.58 12.35 14.96
N ASN A 17 -5.29 12.28 14.67
CA ASN A 17 -4.45 13.47 14.47
C ASN A 17 -4.64 14.11 13.07
N GLY A 18 -5.64 13.69 12.29
CA GLY A 18 -5.90 14.15 10.93
C GLY A 18 -5.04 13.47 9.85
N ASN A 19 -4.14 12.57 10.21
CA ASN A 19 -3.30 11.83 9.27
C ASN A 19 -3.76 10.39 9.18
N VAL A 20 -4.37 10.03 8.07
CA VAL A 20 -4.87 8.68 7.81
C VAL A 20 -4.06 8.02 6.70
N GLY A 21 -3.57 6.82 6.98
CA GLY A 21 -2.94 5.92 6.02
C GLY A 21 -3.80 4.68 5.81
N VAL A 22 -3.50 3.98 4.74
CA VAL A 22 -4.20 2.74 4.39
C VAL A 22 -3.20 1.66 3.99
N VAL A 23 -3.43 0.43 4.40
CA VAL A 23 -2.69 -0.76 3.96
C VAL A 23 -3.65 -1.82 3.47
N GLY A 24 -3.27 -2.55 2.44
CA GLY A 24 -4.07 -3.64 1.91
C GLY A 24 -3.24 -4.75 1.29
N PHE A 25 -3.79 -5.96 1.36
CA PHE A 25 -3.15 -7.20 0.95
C PHE A 25 -3.97 -7.87 -0.16
N CYS A 26 -3.33 -8.49 -1.15
CA CYS A 26 -4.00 -9.16 -2.26
C CYS A 26 -5.02 -8.26 -2.98
N PHE A 27 -6.28 -8.67 -2.97
CA PHE A 27 -7.40 -7.87 -3.46
C PHE A 27 -7.47 -6.51 -2.75
N GLY A 28 -7.26 -6.49 -1.43
CA GLY A 28 -7.19 -5.26 -0.63
C GLY A 28 -6.07 -4.32 -1.06
N GLY A 29 -4.94 -4.84 -1.53
CA GLY A 29 -3.86 -4.04 -2.13
C GLY A 29 -4.32 -3.31 -3.40
N GLY A 30 -5.09 -3.99 -4.26
CA GLY A 30 -5.72 -3.36 -5.42
C GLY A 30 -6.74 -2.28 -5.03
N VAL A 31 -7.49 -2.51 -3.95
CA VAL A 31 -8.40 -1.49 -3.39
C VAL A 31 -7.62 -0.26 -2.90
N VAL A 32 -6.48 -0.46 -2.23
CA VAL A 32 -5.62 0.64 -1.77
C VAL A 32 -5.08 1.47 -2.92
N ASN A 33 -4.62 0.84 -4.01
CA ASN A 33 -4.20 1.56 -5.21
C ASN A 33 -5.32 2.47 -5.75
N ARG A 34 -6.56 1.95 -5.77
CA ARG A 34 -7.74 2.73 -6.18
C ARG A 34 -8.05 3.86 -5.20
N MET A 35 -8.02 3.58 -3.90
CA MET A 35 -8.25 4.59 -2.85
C MET A 35 -7.23 5.72 -2.94
N ALA A 36 -5.96 5.42 -3.24
CA ALA A 36 -4.92 6.44 -3.41
C ALA A 36 -5.25 7.45 -4.52
N ALA A 37 -5.96 7.03 -5.57
CA ALA A 37 -6.43 7.91 -6.64
C ALA A 37 -7.77 8.61 -6.32
N GLU A 38 -8.64 7.98 -5.52
CA GLU A 38 -9.99 8.48 -5.23
C GLU A 38 -10.06 9.31 -3.93
N ARG A 39 -9.05 9.19 -3.04
CA ARG A 39 -9.05 9.81 -1.70
C ARG A 39 -7.85 10.72 -1.49
N PRO A 40 -7.96 12.01 -1.86
CA PRO A 40 -6.87 12.97 -1.72
C PRO A 40 -6.48 13.28 -0.26
N GLU A 41 -7.31 12.88 0.71
CA GLU A 41 -7.07 13.04 2.14
C GLU A 41 -6.03 12.06 2.69
N LEU A 42 -5.79 10.93 2.00
CA LEU A 42 -4.82 9.94 2.44
C LEU A 42 -3.41 10.53 2.50
N LYS A 43 -2.71 10.27 3.58
CA LYS A 43 -1.32 10.68 3.84
C LYS A 43 -0.30 9.59 3.53
N ALA A 44 -0.74 8.34 3.45
CA ALA A 44 0.10 7.20 3.10
C ALA A 44 -0.75 6.04 2.55
N ALA A 45 -0.24 5.32 1.55
CA ALA A 45 -0.90 4.14 1.01
C ALA A 45 0.12 3.02 0.82
N VAL A 46 -0.13 1.86 1.44
CA VAL A 46 0.74 0.69 1.41
C VAL A 46 0.02 -0.46 0.73
N VAL A 47 0.66 -1.02 -0.29
CA VAL A 47 0.10 -2.07 -1.13
C VAL A 47 0.97 -3.32 -1.04
N TYR A 48 0.39 -4.41 -0.60
CA TYR A 48 1.01 -5.74 -0.65
C TYR A 48 0.41 -6.54 -1.80
N TYR A 49 1.25 -6.88 -2.79
CA TYR A 49 0.91 -7.73 -3.95
C TYR A 49 -0.51 -7.48 -4.50
N GLY A 50 -0.86 -6.19 -4.62
CA GLY A 50 -2.13 -5.74 -5.17
C GLY A 50 -2.04 -5.38 -6.65
N LEU A 51 -3.12 -5.57 -7.39
CA LEU A 51 -3.21 -5.12 -8.77
C LEU A 51 -3.12 -3.60 -8.88
N GLN A 52 -2.51 -3.16 -9.94
CA GLN A 52 -2.37 -1.74 -10.28
C GLN A 52 -3.67 -1.15 -10.81
N ILE A 53 -3.76 0.17 -10.79
CA ILE A 53 -4.84 0.92 -11.44
C ILE A 53 -4.45 1.30 -12.87
N PRO A 54 -5.43 1.59 -13.74
CA PRO A 54 -5.16 2.11 -15.09
C PRO A 54 -4.31 3.39 -15.05
N ALA A 55 -3.44 3.57 -16.06
CA ALA A 55 -2.50 4.68 -16.13
C ALA A 55 -3.20 6.05 -16.14
N ASP A 56 -4.39 6.15 -16.72
CA ASP A 56 -5.21 7.38 -16.76
C ASP A 56 -5.73 7.80 -15.37
N LYS A 57 -5.70 6.92 -14.37
CA LYS A 57 -6.07 7.23 -12.97
C LYS A 57 -4.88 7.68 -12.11
N VAL A 58 -3.67 7.38 -12.54
CA VAL A 58 -2.44 7.70 -11.79
C VAL A 58 -2.28 9.21 -11.50
N PRO A 59 -2.63 10.14 -12.41
CA PRO A 59 -2.53 11.58 -12.13
C PRO A 59 -3.27 12.04 -10.87
N ALA A 60 -4.34 11.37 -10.48
CA ALA A 60 -5.16 11.71 -9.31
C ALA A 60 -4.50 11.33 -7.96
N ILE A 61 -3.51 10.44 -7.96
CA ILE A 61 -2.81 10.01 -6.73
C ILE A 61 -2.09 11.20 -6.09
N ARG A 62 -2.32 11.40 -4.80
CA ARG A 62 -1.63 12.44 -3.99
C ARG A 62 -0.81 11.85 -2.86
N ALA A 63 -1.28 10.77 -2.25
CA ALA A 63 -0.56 10.09 -1.19
C ALA A 63 0.75 9.48 -1.69
N PRO A 64 1.83 9.50 -0.92
CA PRO A 64 2.98 8.65 -1.18
C PRO A 64 2.57 7.18 -1.11
N LEU A 65 3.17 6.36 -1.98
CA LEU A 65 2.91 4.93 -2.08
C LEU A 65 4.10 4.11 -1.59
N LEU A 66 3.82 3.04 -0.86
CA LEU A 66 4.77 1.96 -0.59
C LEU A 66 4.22 0.68 -1.22
N LEU A 67 4.97 0.11 -2.15
CA LEU A 67 4.54 -1.02 -2.98
C LEU A 67 5.42 -2.24 -2.69
N HIS A 68 4.82 -3.31 -2.20
CA HIS A 68 5.48 -4.59 -1.92
C HIS A 68 5.01 -5.63 -2.93
N TYR A 69 5.92 -6.16 -3.74
CA TYR A 69 5.64 -7.17 -4.75
C TYR A 69 6.47 -8.44 -4.54
N ALA A 70 5.89 -9.57 -4.92
CA ALA A 70 6.51 -10.88 -4.87
C ALA A 70 7.07 -11.26 -6.24
N GLU A 71 8.35 -11.65 -6.34
CA GLU A 71 8.98 -11.94 -7.61
C GLU A 71 8.25 -13.01 -8.43
N LEU A 72 7.71 -14.03 -7.77
CA LEU A 72 7.06 -15.16 -8.41
C LEU A 72 5.57 -14.92 -8.74
N ASP A 73 5.01 -13.75 -8.43
CA ASP A 73 3.62 -13.39 -8.71
C ASP A 73 3.45 -12.83 -10.13
N GLN A 74 3.55 -13.68 -11.12
CA GLN A 74 3.48 -13.26 -12.54
C GLN A 74 2.22 -12.47 -12.88
N ARG A 75 1.08 -12.82 -12.26
CA ARG A 75 -0.22 -12.16 -12.54
C ARG A 75 -0.22 -10.69 -12.11
N VAL A 76 0.27 -10.40 -10.93
CA VAL A 76 0.36 -9.02 -10.42
C VAL A 76 1.50 -8.28 -11.10
N ASN A 77 2.64 -8.93 -11.29
CA ASN A 77 3.84 -8.31 -11.84
C ASN A 77 3.69 -7.86 -13.30
N ALA A 78 2.79 -8.49 -14.07
CA ALA A 78 2.53 -8.10 -15.46
C ALA A 78 2.16 -6.61 -15.64
N GLY A 79 1.54 -5.99 -14.65
CA GLY A 79 1.14 -4.58 -14.70
C GLY A 79 2.16 -3.58 -14.14
N ILE A 80 3.22 -4.05 -13.48
CA ILE A 80 4.16 -3.18 -12.73
C ILE A 80 4.85 -2.18 -13.65
N ALA A 81 5.39 -2.61 -14.78
CA ALA A 81 6.17 -1.73 -15.68
C ALA A 81 5.34 -0.55 -16.19
N ALA A 82 4.09 -0.80 -16.61
CA ALA A 82 3.18 0.24 -17.07
C ALA A 82 2.79 1.19 -15.92
N TYR A 83 2.53 0.64 -14.75
CA TYR A 83 2.18 1.42 -13.56
C TYR A 83 3.34 2.31 -13.10
N GLU A 84 4.54 1.75 -12.99
CA GLU A 84 5.74 2.50 -12.61
C GLU A 84 6.05 3.62 -13.62
N SER A 85 5.92 3.34 -14.92
CA SER A 85 6.07 4.35 -15.97
C SER A 85 5.08 5.50 -15.77
N ALA A 86 3.81 5.20 -15.48
CA ALA A 86 2.79 6.22 -15.22
C ALA A 86 3.07 7.00 -13.94
N LEU A 87 3.53 6.37 -12.86
CA LEU A 87 3.91 7.05 -11.62
C LEU A 87 5.05 8.04 -11.86
N LYS A 88 6.10 7.62 -12.58
CA LYS A 88 7.24 8.47 -12.94
C LYS A 88 6.82 9.65 -13.83
N ALA A 89 6.05 9.38 -14.87
CA ALA A 89 5.58 10.40 -15.81
C ALA A 89 4.72 11.49 -15.13
N ASN A 90 4.03 11.15 -14.05
CA ASN A 90 3.18 12.06 -13.28
C ASN A 90 3.86 12.58 -11.99
N GLY A 91 5.16 12.36 -11.80
CA GLY A 91 5.92 12.86 -10.65
C GLY A 91 5.38 12.35 -9.30
N LYS A 92 4.85 11.12 -9.26
CA LYS A 92 4.27 10.56 -8.03
C LYS A 92 5.36 10.06 -7.09
N ARG A 93 5.14 10.27 -5.79
CA ARG A 93 6.04 9.76 -4.74
C ARG A 93 5.70 8.30 -4.48
N TYR A 94 6.66 7.42 -4.71
CA TYR A 94 6.51 5.99 -4.41
C TYR A 94 7.85 5.34 -4.09
N THR A 95 7.79 4.29 -3.31
CA THR A 95 8.87 3.33 -3.10
C THR A 95 8.35 1.95 -3.42
N MET A 96 9.10 1.18 -4.20
CA MET A 96 8.72 -0.18 -4.61
C MET A 96 9.80 -1.17 -4.20
N TYR A 97 9.35 -2.27 -3.60
CA TYR A 97 10.21 -3.40 -3.25
C TYR A 97 9.73 -4.67 -3.93
N MET A 98 10.65 -5.33 -4.63
CA MET A 98 10.46 -6.67 -5.16
C MET A 98 11.16 -7.66 -4.23
N TYR A 99 10.42 -8.61 -3.68
CA TYR A 99 10.95 -9.63 -2.78
C TYR A 99 11.31 -10.87 -3.59
N PRO A 100 12.64 -11.24 -3.62
CA PRO A 100 13.09 -12.33 -4.46
C PRO A 100 12.64 -13.69 -3.92
N GLY A 101 12.32 -14.61 -4.82
CA GLY A 101 12.01 -16.01 -4.52
C GLY A 101 10.71 -16.24 -3.75
N VAL A 102 9.84 -15.21 -3.57
CA VAL A 102 8.60 -15.35 -2.84
C VAL A 102 7.37 -15.27 -3.74
N ASN A 103 6.29 -15.90 -3.28
CA ASN A 103 5.02 -15.99 -3.99
C ASN A 103 4.02 -14.92 -3.53
N HIS A 104 2.94 -14.80 -4.28
CA HIS A 104 1.75 -14.06 -3.86
C HIS A 104 1.32 -14.46 -2.44
N ALA A 105 0.95 -13.48 -1.61
CA ALA A 105 0.55 -13.68 -0.22
C ALA A 105 1.68 -14.19 0.71
N PHE A 106 2.96 -13.83 0.42
CA PHE A 106 4.08 -14.21 1.27
C PHE A 106 4.01 -13.73 2.72
N ASN A 107 3.17 -12.76 2.98
CA ASN A 107 2.95 -12.19 4.33
C ASN A 107 1.85 -12.92 5.13
N ASN A 108 1.16 -13.89 4.53
CA ASN A 108 0.09 -14.63 5.20
C ASN A 108 0.64 -15.87 5.91
N ASP A 109 0.76 -15.82 7.23
CA ASP A 109 1.31 -16.88 8.08
C ASP A 109 0.44 -18.17 8.10
N THR A 110 -0.81 -18.07 7.68
CA THR A 110 -1.68 -19.24 7.46
C THR A 110 -1.65 -19.75 6.02
N GLY A 111 -0.84 -19.13 5.15
CA GLY A 111 -0.77 -19.39 3.71
C GLY A 111 0.04 -20.64 3.32
N GLY A 112 0.52 -21.44 4.28
CA GLY A 112 1.32 -22.63 4.03
C GLY A 112 2.63 -22.31 3.30
N ALA A 113 2.92 -23.04 2.23
CA ALA A 113 4.17 -22.90 1.45
C ALA A 113 4.38 -21.52 0.79
N ARG A 114 3.36 -20.66 0.74
CA ARG A 114 3.49 -19.29 0.23
C ARG A 114 4.03 -18.31 1.26
N TYR A 115 3.90 -18.62 2.55
CA TYR A 115 4.41 -17.78 3.62
C TYR A 115 5.95 -17.77 3.61
N ASN A 116 6.51 -16.59 3.70
CA ASN A 116 7.95 -16.41 3.89
C ASN A 116 8.18 -15.42 5.02
N LYS A 117 8.63 -15.93 6.15
CA LYS A 117 8.79 -15.15 7.39
C LYS A 117 9.72 -13.95 7.19
N ASP A 118 10.89 -14.16 6.58
CA ASP A 118 11.90 -13.11 6.46
C ASP A 118 11.42 -11.97 5.55
N ALA A 119 10.80 -12.31 4.43
CA ALA A 119 10.19 -11.31 3.55
C ALA A 119 9.00 -10.59 4.22
N SER A 120 8.20 -11.33 4.99
CA SER A 120 7.06 -10.77 5.74
C SER A 120 7.53 -9.76 6.78
N ASP A 121 8.50 -10.14 7.60
CA ASP A 121 9.04 -9.28 8.67
C ASP A 121 9.67 -8.02 8.08
N LEU A 122 10.48 -8.16 7.04
CA LEU A 122 11.12 -7.02 6.37
C LEU A 122 10.11 -6.08 5.72
N ALA A 123 9.08 -6.63 5.07
CA ALA A 123 8.02 -5.82 4.48
C ALA A 123 7.21 -5.07 5.55
N TRP A 124 6.95 -5.71 6.68
CA TRP A 124 6.25 -5.09 7.80
C TRP A 124 7.07 -3.99 8.47
N GLU A 125 8.36 -4.21 8.69
CA GLU A 125 9.28 -3.19 9.20
C GLU A 125 9.29 -1.93 8.30
N ARG A 126 9.39 -2.11 6.99
CA ARG A 126 9.32 -1.04 5.99
C ARG A 126 7.99 -0.30 6.03
N THR A 127 6.89 -1.04 6.17
CA THR A 127 5.53 -0.48 6.30
C THR A 127 5.41 0.40 7.54
N MET A 128 5.89 -0.08 8.69
CA MET A 128 5.82 0.68 9.94
C MET A 128 6.70 1.92 9.92
N ALA A 129 7.90 1.84 9.31
CA ALA A 129 8.76 2.99 9.11
C ALA A 129 8.10 4.04 8.21
N PHE A 130 7.49 3.61 7.11
CA PHE A 130 6.77 4.48 6.18
C PHE A 130 5.57 5.17 6.84
N PHE A 131 4.79 4.45 7.64
CA PHE A 131 3.69 5.06 8.36
C PHE A 131 4.16 6.07 9.43
N ARG A 132 5.24 5.79 10.16
CA ARG A 132 5.80 6.76 11.12
C ARG A 132 6.25 8.04 10.42
N GLU A 133 6.86 7.93 9.26
CA GLU A 133 7.30 9.08 8.46
C GLU A 133 6.13 9.96 8.01
N HIS A 134 5.05 9.35 7.52
CA HIS A 134 3.96 10.08 6.88
C HIS A 134 2.75 10.39 7.77
N LEU A 135 2.56 9.64 8.85
CA LEU A 135 1.41 9.83 9.75
C LEU A 135 1.80 10.44 11.09
N GLY A 136 3.11 10.48 11.40
CA GLY A 136 3.62 10.89 12.70
C GLY A 136 3.62 9.75 13.72
N THR A 137 4.20 10.01 14.89
CA THR A 137 4.21 9.06 15.99
C THR A 137 2.84 9.05 16.66
N PRO A 138 2.24 7.88 16.92
CA PRO A 138 1.00 7.83 17.69
C PRO A 138 1.21 8.47 19.08
N PRO A 139 0.19 9.15 19.63
CA PRO A 139 0.27 9.64 21.00
C PRO A 139 0.60 8.46 21.93
N ARG A 140 1.48 8.68 22.90
CA ARG A 140 1.76 7.66 23.93
C ARG A 140 0.44 7.36 24.64
N ALA A 141 0.08 6.09 24.70
CA ALA A 141 -1.00 5.66 25.57
C ALA A 141 -0.70 6.14 26.99
N ALA A 142 -1.67 6.83 27.57
CA ALA A 142 -1.59 7.31 28.94
C ALA A 142 -1.60 6.14 29.93
#